data_70c06756e12d1079125bfb02f21ad861
#
_entry.id   70c06756e12d1079125bfb02f21ad861
#
_cell.length_a   1.000
_cell.length_b   1.000
_cell.length_c   1.000
_cell.angle_alpha   90.00
_cell.angle_beta   90.00
_cell.angle_gamma   90.00
#
_symmetry.space_group_name_H-M   'P 1'
#
loop_
_entity.id
_entity.type
_entity.pdbx_description
1 polymer ?
#
loop_
_entity_poly.entity_id
_entity_poly.type
_entity_poly.pdbx_seq_one_letter_code
_entity_poly.pdbx_strand_id
1 'polypeptide(L)'
;MIYSCFDIGGTAIKFGLIDETGRFRKKGSLPTEAQTEGGPGIVHKVCSLIHRQLTDHPLEGIGLSTAGIVDTERGSIDYALSIPGYTGTDWKGILEKEFHLPCIVENDTNCAALGEWWLGAGRDMASLFAVTVGTSIGGAFIENGHILHGASRAAGEIAYMRVPAGRLHDVASATYLCREIACKKAADPEKVDGRTCFAWVRQGDATAAAVLDTFCQNLADGLANIACLCNPDGIVLGGGIMAQEAILRPRLEQALAARLPKMMLPPKGLAFAQRQNDAGMLGALYLLQQKK
;
A
#
# COMPACT_ATOMS: atom_id res chain seq x y z
N MET A 1 -7.19 -22.55 -12.21
CA MET A 1 -5.84 -22.54 -11.57
C MET A 1 -5.93 -21.86 -10.21
N ILE A 2 -5.14 -22.29 -9.21
CA ILE A 2 -5.14 -21.70 -7.85
C ILE A 2 -3.73 -21.26 -7.51
N TYR A 3 -3.61 -20.08 -6.92
CA TYR A 3 -2.35 -19.45 -6.53
C TYR A 3 -2.36 -19.13 -5.04
N SER A 4 -1.19 -19.25 -4.40
CA SER A 4 -0.99 -18.80 -3.03
C SER A 4 -0.41 -17.40 -3.03
N CYS A 5 -1.15 -16.41 -2.53
CA CYS A 5 -0.69 -15.03 -2.47
C CYS A 5 -0.64 -14.54 -1.03
N PHE A 6 0.39 -13.75 -0.74
CA PHE A 6 0.66 -13.16 0.58
C PHE A 6 0.81 -11.64 0.47
N ASP A 7 0.44 -10.96 1.55
CA ASP A 7 0.73 -9.54 1.78
C ASP A 7 1.37 -9.39 3.17
N ILE A 8 2.69 -9.18 3.17
CA ILE A 8 3.53 -9.22 4.37
C ILE A 8 3.83 -7.80 4.83
N GLY A 9 3.07 -7.34 5.82
CA GLY A 9 3.31 -6.06 6.49
C GLY A 9 4.01 -6.22 7.84
N GLY A 10 4.40 -5.10 8.45
CA GLY A 10 5.06 -5.11 9.76
C GLY A 10 4.21 -5.62 10.92
N THR A 11 2.88 -5.62 10.78
CA THR A 11 1.93 -6.02 11.85
C THR A 11 1.25 -7.35 11.57
N ALA A 12 0.89 -7.61 10.31
CA ALA A 12 0.16 -8.81 9.92
C ALA A 12 0.66 -9.35 8.58
N ILE A 13 0.66 -10.66 8.45
CA ILE A 13 0.79 -11.41 7.21
C ILE A 13 -0.63 -11.79 6.79
N LYS A 14 -1.12 -11.23 5.69
CA LYS A 14 -2.35 -11.66 5.05
C LYS A 14 -2.03 -12.71 4.01
N PHE A 15 -2.93 -13.66 3.82
CA PHE A 15 -2.75 -14.72 2.84
C PHE A 15 -4.07 -15.08 2.15
N GLY A 16 -3.99 -15.56 0.92
CA GLY A 16 -5.14 -15.98 0.16
C GLY A 16 -4.81 -17.09 -0.84
N LEU A 17 -5.77 -18.02 -1.00
CA LEU A 17 -5.85 -18.87 -2.15
C LEU A 17 -6.74 -18.17 -3.17
N ILE A 18 -6.19 -17.84 -4.33
CA ILE A 18 -6.84 -16.98 -5.32
C ILE A 18 -6.84 -17.70 -6.67
N ASP A 19 -7.97 -17.67 -7.37
CA ASP A 19 -8.02 -18.20 -8.72
C ASP A 19 -7.50 -17.17 -9.76
N GLU A 20 -7.34 -17.60 -11.00
CA GLU A 20 -6.82 -16.78 -12.10
C GLU A 20 -7.64 -15.53 -12.40
N THR A 21 -8.87 -15.44 -11.91
CA THR A 21 -9.74 -14.27 -12.09
C THR A 21 -9.63 -13.26 -10.95
N GLY A 22 -8.79 -13.55 -9.93
CA GLY A 22 -8.66 -12.74 -8.73
C GLY A 22 -9.71 -13.02 -7.65
N ARG A 23 -10.48 -14.10 -7.78
CA ARG A 23 -11.48 -14.48 -6.77
C ARG A 23 -10.82 -15.31 -5.67
N PHE A 24 -11.00 -14.87 -4.43
CA PHE A 24 -10.54 -15.58 -3.25
C PHE A 24 -11.37 -16.85 -2.99
N ARG A 25 -10.70 -17.99 -2.92
CA ARG A 25 -11.26 -19.26 -2.46
C ARG A 25 -11.15 -19.40 -0.94
N LYS A 26 -10.04 -18.93 -0.38
CA LYS A 26 -9.79 -18.87 1.05
C LYS A 26 -8.89 -17.66 1.35
N LYS A 27 -9.12 -16.97 2.44
CA LYS A 27 -8.22 -15.92 2.92
C LYS A 27 -8.17 -15.89 4.44
N GLY A 28 -7.06 -15.35 4.97
CA GLY A 28 -6.85 -15.20 6.39
C GLY A 28 -5.70 -14.24 6.66
N SER A 29 -5.44 -14.05 7.94
CA SER A 29 -4.30 -13.28 8.41
C SER A 29 -3.77 -13.86 9.71
N LEU A 30 -2.49 -13.59 9.98
CA LEU A 30 -1.83 -13.91 11.23
C LEU A 30 -0.89 -12.76 11.62
N PRO A 31 -0.56 -12.59 12.91
CA PRO A 31 0.41 -11.59 13.33
C PRO A 31 1.77 -11.83 12.68
N THR A 32 2.42 -10.75 12.20
CA THR A 32 3.79 -10.84 11.67
C THR A 32 4.77 -11.13 12.79
N GLU A 33 4.55 -10.54 13.98
CA GLU A 33 5.47 -10.61 15.12
C GLU A 33 6.88 -10.15 14.75
N ALA A 34 6.95 -9.11 13.91
CA ALA A 34 8.17 -8.64 13.27
C ALA A 34 9.29 -8.33 14.26
N GLN A 35 8.97 -7.76 15.42
CA GLN A 35 9.97 -7.35 16.42
C GLN A 35 10.52 -8.51 17.24
N THR A 36 9.77 -9.61 17.39
CA THR A 36 10.15 -10.77 18.20
C THR A 36 10.73 -11.91 17.36
N GLU A 37 10.19 -12.14 16.17
CA GLU A 37 10.59 -13.29 15.34
C GLU A 37 11.39 -12.85 14.10
N GLY A 38 11.27 -11.59 13.68
CA GLY A 38 12.01 -11.03 12.55
C GLY A 38 11.78 -11.75 11.22
N GLY A 39 12.70 -11.53 10.29
CA GLY A 39 12.67 -12.13 8.95
C GLY A 39 12.58 -13.67 8.96
N PRO A 40 13.43 -14.38 9.72
CA PRO A 40 13.37 -15.85 9.78
C PRO A 40 12.03 -16.41 10.24
N GLY A 41 11.37 -15.78 11.24
CA GLY A 41 10.05 -16.19 11.70
C GLY A 41 8.97 -15.97 10.64
N ILE A 42 9.05 -14.89 9.88
CA ILE A 42 8.14 -14.61 8.76
C ILE A 42 8.29 -15.69 7.68
N VAL A 43 9.52 -16.05 7.32
CA VAL A 43 9.79 -17.12 6.35
C VAL A 43 9.16 -18.44 6.83
N HIS A 44 9.41 -18.81 8.08
CA HIS A 44 8.83 -20.03 8.66
C HIS A 44 7.28 -20.04 8.62
N LYS A 45 6.64 -18.92 8.96
CA LYS A 45 5.17 -18.78 8.92
C LYS A 45 4.62 -18.94 7.51
N VAL A 46 5.24 -18.29 6.51
CA VAL A 46 4.82 -18.36 5.11
C VAL A 46 4.98 -19.80 4.58
N CYS A 47 6.14 -20.44 4.76
CA CYS A 47 6.38 -21.82 4.34
C CYS A 47 5.37 -22.79 4.98
N SER A 48 5.11 -22.66 6.29
CA SER A 48 4.13 -23.48 7.02
C SER A 48 2.70 -23.29 6.49
N LEU A 49 2.35 -22.08 6.04
CA LEU A 49 1.05 -21.82 5.42
C LEU A 49 0.94 -22.48 4.05
N ILE A 50 1.99 -22.39 3.22
CA ILE A 50 2.01 -23.00 1.89
C ILE A 50 1.92 -24.52 1.98
N HIS A 51 2.66 -25.16 2.89
CA HIS A 51 2.56 -26.60 3.13
C HIS A 51 1.11 -27.03 3.44
N ARG A 52 0.43 -26.29 4.34
CA ARG A 52 -0.98 -26.57 4.67
C ARG A 52 -1.92 -26.35 3.49
N GLN A 53 -1.64 -25.36 2.64
CA GLN A 53 -2.47 -25.09 1.47
C GLN A 53 -2.30 -26.18 0.40
N LEU A 54 -1.09 -26.71 0.23
CA LEU A 54 -0.78 -27.79 -0.71
C LEU A 54 -1.45 -29.11 -0.33
N THR A 55 -1.79 -29.34 0.95
CA THR A 55 -2.58 -30.53 1.34
C THR A 55 -4.01 -30.49 0.82
N ASP A 56 -4.57 -29.28 0.65
CA ASP A 56 -5.98 -29.09 0.27
C ASP A 56 -6.13 -28.84 -1.24
N HIS A 57 -5.13 -28.20 -1.87
CA HIS A 57 -5.22 -27.71 -3.26
C HIS A 57 -3.88 -27.81 -4.01
N PRO A 58 -3.85 -28.24 -5.28
CA PRO A 58 -2.70 -28.03 -6.14
C PRO A 58 -2.53 -26.53 -6.40
N LEU A 59 -1.30 -26.03 -6.24
CA LEU A 59 -0.95 -24.63 -6.47
C LEU A 59 -0.18 -24.47 -7.77
N GLU A 60 -0.42 -23.39 -8.50
CA GLU A 60 0.24 -23.06 -9.76
C GLU A 60 1.40 -22.04 -9.59
N GLY A 61 1.50 -21.44 -8.42
CA GLY A 61 2.57 -20.48 -8.11
C GLY A 61 2.31 -19.70 -6.83
N ILE A 62 3.33 -18.94 -6.42
CA ILE A 62 3.38 -18.20 -5.17
C ILE A 62 3.65 -16.73 -5.46
N GLY A 63 2.78 -15.83 -4.99
CA GLY A 63 2.95 -14.39 -5.12
C GLY A 63 3.14 -13.72 -3.77
N LEU A 64 4.21 -12.94 -3.61
CA LEU A 64 4.48 -12.18 -2.39
C LEU A 64 4.42 -10.68 -2.66
N SER A 65 3.54 -10.01 -1.95
CA SER A 65 3.53 -8.57 -1.68
C SER A 65 4.20 -8.37 -0.32
N THR A 66 5.21 -7.50 -0.21
CA THR A 66 5.96 -7.36 1.04
C THR A 66 6.51 -5.97 1.27
N ALA A 67 6.61 -5.58 2.53
CA ALA A 67 7.28 -4.35 2.93
C ALA A 67 8.77 -4.38 2.57
N GLY A 68 9.34 -3.21 2.22
CA GLY A 68 10.73 -3.01 1.90
C GLY A 68 11.02 -2.76 0.41
N ILE A 69 12.27 -2.43 0.11
CA ILE A 69 12.77 -2.34 -1.28
C ILE A 69 13.11 -3.75 -1.75
N VAL A 70 12.50 -4.15 -2.86
CA VAL A 70 12.58 -5.52 -3.39
C VAL A 70 13.37 -5.54 -4.69
N ASP A 71 14.37 -6.42 -4.77
CA ASP A 71 14.92 -6.86 -6.05
C ASP A 71 13.96 -7.84 -6.71
N THR A 72 13.14 -7.37 -7.61
CA THR A 72 12.08 -8.16 -8.25
C THR A 72 12.61 -9.21 -9.23
N GLU A 73 13.83 -9.05 -9.75
CA GLU A 73 14.50 -10.03 -10.61
C GLU A 73 15.00 -11.21 -9.78
N ARG A 74 15.73 -10.92 -8.69
CA ARG A 74 16.24 -11.90 -7.75
C ARG A 74 15.15 -12.44 -6.81
N GLY A 75 14.11 -11.66 -6.56
CA GLY A 75 13.07 -11.97 -5.57
C GLY A 75 13.57 -11.88 -4.13
N SER A 76 14.47 -10.95 -3.86
CA SER A 76 15.09 -10.73 -2.55
C SER A 76 14.77 -9.35 -1.98
N ILE A 77 14.91 -9.21 -0.68
CA ILE A 77 14.72 -7.94 0.03
C ILE A 77 16.04 -7.19 0.09
N ASP A 78 16.16 -6.11 -0.69
CA ASP A 78 17.37 -5.28 -0.69
C ASP A 78 17.48 -4.43 0.57
N TYR A 79 16.34 -3.92 1.07
CA TYR A 79 16.32 -3.07 2.25
C TYR A 79 14.96 -3.07 2.94
N ALA A 80 14.95 -3.32 4.26
CA ALA A 80 13.76 -3.21 5.12
C ALA A 80 14.16 -2.81 6.53
N LEU A 81 13.67 -1.64 6.99
CA LEU A 81 13.96 -1.13 8.34
C LEU A 81 12.95 -1.60 9.38
N SER A 82 11.72 -1.81 8.98
CA SER A 82 10.61 -2.08 9.91
C SER A 82 10.59 -3.51 10.46
N ILE A 83 11.38 -4.42 9.86
CA ILE A 83 11.41 -5.84 10.21
C ILE A 83 12.86 -6.27 10.44
N PRO A 84 13.27 -6.55 11.70
CA PRO A 84 14.62 -7.01 12.01
C PRO A 84 14.98 -8.29 11.26
N GLY A 85 16.22 -8.34 10.70
CA GLY A 85 16.73 -9.53 9.99
C GLY A 85 16.00 -9.87 8.68
N TYR A 86 15.25 -8.91 8.11
CA TYR A 86 14.51 -9.13 6.87
C TYR A 86 15.30 -8.73 5.61
N THR A 87 16.16 -7.73 5.71
CA THR A 87 17.10 -7.35 4.64
C THR A 87 17.98 -8.55 4.26
N GLY A 88 18.10 -8.82 2.97
CA GLY A 88 18.85 -9.96 2.42
C GLY A 88 18.05 -11.26 2.34
N THR A 89 16.78 -11.30 2.72
CA THR A 89 15.94 -12.51 2.58
C THR A 89 15.73 -12.82 1.10
N ASP A 90 16.23 -13.98 0.67
CA ASP A 90 16.04 -14.52 -0.69
C ASP A 90 14.73 -15.32 -0.77
N TRP A 91 13.62 -14.62 -0.87
CA TRP A 91 12.30 -15.23 -0.91
C TRP A 91 12.12 -16.19 -2.08
N LYS A 92 12.49 -15.75 -3.27
CA LYS A 92 12.33 -16.55 -4.49
C LYS A 92 13.15 -17.83 -4.41
N GLY A 93 14.44 -17.74 -4.03
CA GLY A 93 15.30 -18.90 -3.88
C GLY A 93 14.79 -19.89 -2.84
N ILE A 94 14.30 -19.40 -1.68
CA ILE A 94 13.72 -20.23 -0.62
C ILE A 94 12.48 -20.97 -1.14
N LEU A 95 11.51 -20.24 -1.70
CA LEU A 95 10.20 -20.80 -2.05
C LEU A 95 10.25 -21.69 -3.29
N GLU A 96 11.00 -21.30 -4.34
CA GLU A 96 11.14 -22.13 -5.54
C GLU A 96 11.89 -23.42 -5.25
N LYS A 97 12.89 -23.39 -4.35
CA LYS A 97 13.62 -24.58 -3.92
C LYS A 97 12.77 -25.55 -3.11
N GLU A 98 11.94 -25.02 -2.20
CA GLU A 98 11.15 -25.85 -1.27
C GLU A 98 9.89 -26.41 -1.92
N PHE A 99 9.21 -25.60 -2.75
CA PHE A 99 7.88 -25.96 -3.27
C PHE A 99 7.89 -26.33 -4.75
N HIS A 100 8.99 -26.11 -5.48
CA HIS A 100 9.08 -26.33 -6.93
C HIS A 100 7.98 -25.60 -7.74
N LEU A 101 7.56 -24.43 -7.26
CA LEU A 101 6.55 -23.58 -7.88
C LEU A 101 7.15 -22.22 -8.26
N PRO A 102 6.71 -21.61 -9.38
CA PRO A 102 7.16 -20.27 -9.73
C PRO A 102 6.79 -19.27 -8.65
N CYS A 103 7.73 -18.39 -8.30
CA CYS A 103 7.55 -17.37 -7.29
C CYS A 103 7.82 -15.97 -7.85
N ILE A 104 7.00 -15.00 -7.43
CA ILE A 104 7.28 -13.56 -7.58
C ILE A 104 7.28 -12.88 -6.22
N VAL A 105 8.09 -11.84 -6.13
CA VAL A 105 8.17 -10.99 -4.95
C VAL A 105 8.17 -9.53 -5.40
N GLU A 106 7.33 -8.72 -4.80
CA GLU A 106 7.21 -7.30 -5.13
C GLU A 106 6.90 -6.48 -3.86
N ASN A 107 7.21 -5.19 -3.90
CA ASN A 107 6.87 -4.25 -2.84
C ASN A 107 5.35 -4.16 -2.62
N ASP A 108 4.93 -3.96 -1.35
CA ASP A 108 3.53 -3.91 -0.93
C ASP A 108 2.71 -2.79 -1.58
N THR A 109 3.28 -1.60 -1.70
CA THR A 109 2.62 -0.46 -2.34
C THR A 109 2.50 -0.67 -3.85
N ASN A 110 3.52 -1.22 -4.49
CA ASN A 110 3.51 -1.57 -5.91
C ASN A 110 2.44 -2.63 -6.19
N CYS A 111 2.39 -3.69 -5.38
CA CYS A 111 1.35 -4.71 -5.48
C CYS A 111 -0.05 -4.13 -5.27
N ALA A 112 -0.24 -3.28 -4.25
CA ALA A 112 -1.53 -2.66 -4.00
C ALA A 112 -1.97 -1.78 -5.17
N ALA A 113 -1.05 -1.02 -5.77
CA ALA A 113 -1.31 -0.22 -6.97
C ALA A 113 -1.76 -1.09 -8.15
N LEU A 114 -1.07 -2.20 -8.43
CA LEU A 114 -1.46 -3.14 -9.48
C LEU A 114 -2.80 -3.82 -9.20
N GLY A 115 -3.08 -4.19 -7.96
CA GLY A 115 -4.36 -4.77 -7.58
C GLY A 115 -5.53 -3.82 -7.81
N GLU A 116 -5.35 -2.54 -7.50
CA GLU A 116 -6.33 -1.49 -7.79
C GLU A 116 -6.41 -1.16 -9.29
N TRP A 117 -5.30 -1.20 -10.02
CA TRP A 117 -5.29 -1.03 -11.47
C TRP A 117 -6.01 -2.17 -12.18
N TRP A 118 -5.76 -3.42 -11.80
CA TRP A 118 -6.33 -4.60 -12.46
C TRP A 118 -7.81 -4.79 -12.13
N LEU A 119 -8.19 -4.77 -10.84
CA LEU A 119 -9.53 -5.19 -10.40
C LEU A 119 -10.25 -4.13 -9.54
N GLY A 120 -9.64 -2.98 -9.28
CA GLY A 120 -10.15 -1.98 -8.35
C GLY A 120 -10.45 -0.63 -8.98
N ALA A 121 -10.13 0.43 -8.24
CA ALA A 121 -10.47 1.81 -8.56
C ALA A 121 -9.75 2.35 -9.80
N GLY A 122 -8.64 1.74 -10.21
CA GLY A 122 -7.85 2.15 -11.38
C GLY A 122 -8.12 1.36 -12.66
N ARG A 123 -9.12 0.47 -12.68
CA ARG A 123 -9.36 -0.49 -13.77
C ARG A 123 -9.49 0.13 -15.17
N ASP A 124 -10.03 1.33 -15.26
CA ASP A 124 -10.26 2.02 -16.53
C ASP A 124 -9.21 3.13 -16.80
N MET A 125 -8.05 3.07 -16.16
CA MET A 125 -6.95 4.02 -16.29
C MET A 125 -5.80 3.39 -17.08
N ALA A 126 -5.27 4.06 -18.09
CA ALA A 126 -4.05 3.65 -18.76
C ALA A 126 -2.84 3.88 -17.84
N SER A 127 -2.86 4.99 -17.09
CA SER A 127 -1.86 5.30 -16.08
C SER A 127 -2.50 5.72 -14.75
N LEU A 128 -1.94 5.30 -13.64
CA LEU A 128 -2.34 5.77 -12.32
C LEU A 128 -1.14 5.97 -11.41
N PHE A 129 -1.26 6.92 -10.50
CA PHE A 129 -0.38 6.98 -9.35
C PHE A 129 -1.16 6.56 -8.10
N ALA A 130 -0.75 5.47 -7.47
CA ALA A 130 -1.33 5.05 -6.20
C ALA A 130 -0.58 5.72 -5.04
N VAL A 131 -1.34 6.22 -4.06
CA VAL A 131 -0.81 6.78 -2.81
C VAL A 131 -1.44 6.04 -1.66
N THR A 132 -0.63 5.37 -0.86
CA THR A 132 -1.08 4.69 0.36
C THR A 132 -0.78 5.56 1.57
N VAL A 133 -1.80 5.87 2.37
CA VAL A 133 -1.69 6.71 3.58
C VAL A 133 -2.01 5.86 4.81
N GLY A 134 -0.95 5.47 5.49
CA GLY A 134 -0.98 4.66 6.70
C GLY A 134 -0.03 5.23 7.77
N THR A 135 0.64 4.36 8.50
CA THR A 135 1.72 4.76 9.43
C THR A 135 2.77 5.61 8.71
N SER A 136 3.09 5.25 7.48
CA SER A 136 3.85 6.06 6.53
C SER A 136 3.00 6.38 5.30
N ILE A 137 3.63 7.02 4.31
CA ILE A 137 3.06 7.26 2.99
C ILE A 137 3.89 6.49 1.97
N GLY A 138 3.24 5.68 1.16
CA GLY A 138 3.85 5.01 0.01
C GLY A 138 3.26 5.52 -1.29
N GLY A 139 3.98 5.30 -2.38
CA GLY A 139 3.52 5.62 -3.72
C GLY A 139 3.96 4.57 -4.74
N ALA A 140 3.21 4.44 -5.81
CA ALA A 140 3.57 3.61 -6.95
C ALA A 140 2.97 4.19 -8.23
N PHE A 141 3.74 4.23 -9.29
CA PHE A 141 3.26 4.63 -10.62
C PHE A 141 3.08 3.40 -11.50
N ILE A 142 1.88 3.26 -12.03
CA ILE A 142 1.51 2.18 -12.96
C ILE A 142 1.17 2.81 -14.31
N GLU A 143 1.76 2.27 -15.37
CA GLU A 143 1.44 2.64 -16.75
C GLU A 143 1.22 1.38 -17.57
N ASN A 144 0.02 1.24 -18.14
CA ASN A 144 -0.39 0.09 -18.94
C ASN A 144 -0.11 -1.27 -18.25
N GLY A 145 -0.34 -1.35 -16.93
CA GLY A 145 -0.10 -2.55 -16.12
C GLY A 145 1.36 -2.80 -15.73
N HIS A 146 2.25 -1.86 -16.02
CA HIS A 146 3.66 -1.95 -15.65
C HIS A 146 3.99 -0.99 -14.52
N ILE A 147 4.78 -1.46 -13.56
CA ILE A 147 5.28 -0.66 -12.44
C ILE A 147 6.52 0.11 -12.89
N LEU A 148 6.57 1.39 -12.60
CA LEU A 148 7.82 2.15 -12.69
C LEU A 148 8.66 1.92 -11.43
N HIS A 149 9.65 1.03 -11.51
CA HIS A 149 10.55 0.74 -10.37
C HIS A 149 11.64 1.81 -10.17
N GLY A 150 12.07 2.49 -11.25
CA GLY A 150 13.21 3.38 -11.24
C GLY A 150 14.56 2.64 -11.16
N ALA A 151 15.65 3.39 -11.23
CA ALA A 151 17.00 2.83 -11.33
C ALA A 151 17.45 2.06 -10.07
N SER A 152 16.96 2.47 -8.89
CA SER A 152 17.28 1.86 -7.58
C SER A 152 16.09 1.13 -6.95
N ARG A 153 15.04 0.87 -7.72
CA ARG A 153 13.78 0.26 -7.25
C ARG A 153 13.04 1.07 -6.17
N ALA A 154 13.40 2.35 -6.02
CA ALA A 154 12.83 3.26 -5.03
C ALA A 154 11.92 4.33 -5.66
N ALA A 155 11.47 4.14 -6.92
CA ALA A 155 10.45 5.03 -7.48
C ALA A 155 9.15 4.91 -6.67
N GLY A 156 8.53 6.04 -6.38
CA GLY A 156 7.33 6.04 -5.53
C GLY A 156 7.58 6.23 -4.04
N GLU A 157 8.83 6.31 -3.58
CA GLU A 157 9.16 6.64 -2.18
C GLU A 157 8.83 8.09 -1.81
N ILE A 158 7.56 8.47 -2.03
CA ILE A 158 7.03 9.82 -1.83
C ILE A 158 6.99 10.27 -0.37
N ALA A 159 7.16 9.36 0.59
CA ALA A 159 7.34 9.71 2.00
C ALA A 159 8.44 10.76 2.21
N TYR A 160 9.50 10.69 1.41
CA TYR A 160 10.65 11.60 1.46
C TYR A 160 10.44 12.88 0.67
N MET A 161 9.38 13.00 -0.12
CA MET A 161 9.05 14.20 -0.89
C MET A 161 8.92 15.41 0.04
N ARG A 162 9.52 16.55 -0.37
CA ARG A 162 9.40 17.81 0.34
C ARG A 162 8.18 18.56 -0.15
N VAL A 163 7.38 19.03 0.79
CA VAL A 163 6.27 19.97 0.59
C VAL A 163 6.50 21.19 1.49
N PRO A 164 5.78 22.31 1.33
CA PRO A 164 6.03 23.52 2.12
C PRO A 164 6.05 23.30 3.63
N ALA A 165 5.22 22.40 4.14
CA ALA A 165 5.13 22.09 5.56
C ALA A 165 6.24 21.15 6.09
N GLY A 166 7.02 20.47 5.22
CA GLY A 166 8.06 19.53 5.63
C GLY A 166 8.19 18.32 4.70
N ARG A 167 8.64 17.16 5.23
CA ARG A 167 8.56 15.90 4.48
C ARG A 167 7.12 15.41 4.50
N LEU A 168 6.65 14.86 3.38
CA LEU A 168 5.27 14.41 3.23
C LEU A 168 4.86 13.41 4.33
N HIS A 169 5.75 12.48 4.70
CA HIS A 169 5.53 11.57 5.81
C HIS A 169 5.23 12.28 7.13
N ASP A 170 5.99 13.33 7.43
CA ASP A 170 5.93 14.03 8.73
C ASP A 170 4.69 14.91 8.88
N VAL A 171 4.02 15.25 7.75
CA VAL A 171 2.94 16.26 7.70
C VAL A 171 1.63 15.77 7.09
N ALA A 172 1.61 14.56 6.51
CA ALA A 172 0.43 14.01 5.81
C ALA A 172 0.25 12.48 5.97
N SER A 173 0.96 11.83 6.93
CA SER A 173 0.69 10.44 7.28
C SER A 173 -0.49 10.30 8.26
N ALA A 174 -1.04 9.10 8.39
CA ALA A 174 -2.04 8.81 9.43
C ALA A 174 -1.46 9.00 10.84
N THR A 175 -0.18 8.67 11.04
CA THR A 175 0.55 8.93 12.28
C THR A 175 0.59 10.42 12.61
N TYR A 176 0.87 11.27 11.63
CA TYR A 176 0.82 12.72 11.81
C TYR A 176 -0.58 13.17 12.24
N LEU A 177 -1.64 12.75 11.53
CA LEU A 177 -3.02 13.14 11.84
C LEU A 177 -3.41 12.79 13.28
N CYS A 178 -3.15 11.54 13.70
CA CYS A 178 -3.47 11.08 15.03
C CYS A 178 -2.70 11.84 16.11
N ARG A 179 -1.40 12.02 15.92
CA ARG A 179 -0.52 12.74 16.85
C ARG A 179 -0.93 14.19 17.01
N GLU A 180 -1.18 14.91 15.91
CA GLU A 180 -1.57 16.32 15.96
C GLU A 180 -2.92 16.55 16.62
N ILE A 181 -3.90 15.70 16.33
CA ILE A 181 -5.20 15.77 17.01
C ILE A 181 -5.05 15.47 18.50
N ALA A 182 -4.31 14.41 18.87
CA ALA A 182 -4.07 14.07 20.27
C ALA A 182 -3.41 15.22 21.02
N CYS A 183 -2.35 15.82 20.44
CA CYS A 183 -1.64 16.95 21.02
C CYS A 183 -2.55 18.15 21.23
N LYS A 184 -3.30 18.61 20.21
CA LYS A 184 -4.17 19.77 20.31
C LYS A 184 -5.38 19.58 21.22
N LYS A 185 -5.80 18.33 21.45
CA LYS A 185 -6.89 17.99 22.36
C LYS A 185 -6.41 17.63 23.77
N ALA A 186 -5.11 17.67 24.04
CA ALA A 186 -4.50 17.15 25.28
C ALA A 186 -4.98 15.72 25.61
N ALA A 187 -5.18 14.89 24.58
CA ALA A 187 -5.58 13.50 24.69
C ALA A 187 -4.35 12.58 24.75
N ASP A 188 -4.49 11.40 25.33
CA ASP A 188 -3.45 10.38 25.38
C ASP A 188 -3.15 9.87 23.95
N PRO A 189 -1.94 10.05 23.40
CA PRO A 189 -1.62 9.66 22.03
C PRO A 189 -1.79 8.17 21.76
N GLU A 190 -1.63 7.31 22.78
CA GLU A 190 -1.80 5.84 22.65
C GLU A 190 -3.26 5.43 22.43
N LYS A 191 -4.20 6.30 22.79
CA LYS A 191 -5.65 6.08 22.67
C LYS A 191 -6.27 6.76 21.45
N VAL A 192 -5.47 7.51 20.67
CA VAL A 192 -5.97 8.24 19.50
C VAL A 192 -5.51 7.54 18.23
N ASP A 193 -6.43 6.81 17.63
CA ASP A 193 -6.27 6.20 16.31
C ASP A 193 -7.07 6.94 15.23
N GLY A 194 -6.94 6.50 13.98
CA GLY A 194 -7.69 7.09 12.88
C GLY A 194 -9.21 7.05 13.07
N ARG A 195 -9.75 5.99 13.69
CA ARG A 195 -11.20 5.87 13.95
C ARG A 195 -11.66 6.94 14.93
N THR A 196 -10.90 7.15 15.99
CA THR A 196 -11.12 8.20 17.00
C THR A 196 -11.07 9.59 16.37
N CYS A 197 -10.06 9.86 15.53
CA CYS A 197 -9.93 11.14 14.82
C CYS A 197 -11.19 11.45 13.98
N PHE A 198 -11.62 10.52 13.15
CA PHE A 198 -12.79 10.71 12.31
C PHE A 198 -14.11 10.67 13.07
N ALA A 199 -14.17 10.02 14.24
CA ALA A 199 -15.34 10.11 15.12
C ALA A 199 -15.53 11.55 15.64
N TRP A 200 -14.44 12.20 16.10
CA TRP A 200 -14.50 13.60 16.54
C TRP A 200 -14.90 14.55 15.40
N VAL A 201 -14.34 14.35 14.21
CA VAL A 201 -14.75 15.15 13.02
C VAL A 201 -16.23 15.01 12.73
N ARG A 202 -16.79 13.78 12.78
CA ARG A 202 -18.23 13.55 12.58
C ARG A 202 -19.10 14.17 13.67
N GLN A 203 -18.57 14.31 14.88
CA GLN A 203 -19.25 14.97 16.01
C GLN A 203 -19.18 16.50 15.93
N GLY A 204 -18.55 17.06 14.91
CA GLY A 204 -18.40 18.50 14.74
C GLY A 204 -17.32 19.14 15.59
N ASP A 205 -16.34 18.38 16.08
CA ASP A 205 -15.21 18.91 16.84
C ASP A 205 -14.33 19.81 15.96
N ALA A 206 -14.33 21.10 16.27
CA ALA A 206 -13.65 22.11 15.48
C ALA A 206 -12.10 21.91 15.46
N THR A 207 -11.52 21.42 16.56
CA THR A 207 -10.07 21.15 16.63
C THR A 207 -9.68 20.00 15.71
N ALA A 208 -10.42 18.88 15.77
CA ALA A 208 -10.17 17.74 14.91
C ALA A 208 -10.40 18.07 13.42
N ALA A 209 -11.43 18.86 13.11
CA ALA A 209 -11.69 19.33 11.76
C ALA A 209 -10.56 20.21 11.22
N ALA A 210 -10.08 21.18 11.99
CA ALA A 210 -8.99 22.07 11.58
C ALA A 210 -7.67 21.31 11.33
N VAL A 211 -7.36 20.29 12.14
CA VAL A 211 -6.18 19.44 11.90
C VAL A 211 -6.36 18.60 10.64
N LEU A 212 -7.55 18.05 10.42
CA LEU A 212 -7.86 17.29 9.20
C LEU A 212 -7.76 18.16 7.96
N ASP A 213 -8.22 19.41 8.01
CA ASP A 213 -8.10 20.35 6.90
C ASP A 213 -6.61 20.64 6.59
N THR A 214 -5.78 20.86 7.62
CA THR A 214 -4.33 21.03 7.46
C THR A 214 -3.68 19.78 6.85
N PHE A 215 -4.04 18.59 7.33
CA PHE A 215 -3.60 17.32 6.76
C PHE A 215 -3.96 17.21 5.27
N CYS A 216 -5.20 17.54 4.89
CA CYS A 216 -5.63 17.50 3.49
C CYS A 216 -4.88 18.51 2.63
N GLN A 217 -4.57 19.71 3.15
CA GLN A 217 -3.74 20.68 2.44
C GLN A 217 -2.33 20.14 2.19
N ASN A 218 -1.67 19.60 3.21
CA ASN A 218 -0.32 19.05 3.08
C ASN A 218 -0.28 17.85 2.11
N LEU A 219 -1.28 16.97 2.17
CA LEU A 219 -1.37 15.85 1.24
C LEU A 219 -1.58 16.34 -0.20
N ALA A 220 -2.43 17.35 -0.39
CA ALA A 220 -2.69 17.92 -1.70
C ALA A 220 -1.44 18.58 -2.33
N ASP A 221 -0.50 19.11 -1.54
CA ASP A 221 0.81 19.57 -2.04
C ASP A 221 1.60 18.42 -2.68
N GLY A 222 1.62 17.26 -2.01
CA GLY A 222 2.22 16.05 -2.56
C GLY A 222 1.52 15.54 -3.82
N LEU A 223 0.18 15.51 -3.80
CA LEU A 223 -0.61 15.08 -4.97
C LEU A 223 -0.42 16.03 -6.17
N ALA A 224 -0.29 17.33 -5.94
CA ALA A 224 0.01 18.30 -6.98
C ALA A 224 1.39 18.06 -7.61
N ASN A 225 2.41 17.79 -6.80
CA ASN A 225 3.74 17.45 -7.29
C ASN A 225 3.70 16.16 -8.15
N ILE A 226 2.97 15.14 -7.72
CA ILE A 226 2.77 13.90 -8.48
C ILE A 226 2.09 14.18 -9.82
N ALA A 227 1.01 14.98 -9.81
CA ALA A 227 0.31 15.35 -11.04
C ALA A 227 1.22 16.11 -12.01
N CYS A 228 2.09 17.01 -11.52
CA CYS A 228 3.06 17.72 -12.34
C CYS A 228 4.15 16.83 -12.93
N LEU A 229 4.63 15.83 -12.18
CA LEU A 229 5.76 15.00 -12.61
C LEU A 229 5.32 13.79 -13.44
N CYS A 230 4.26 13.11 -13.03
CA CYS A 230 3.82 11.86 -13.64
C CYS A 230 2.64 12.06 -14.60
N ASN A 231 1.85 13.12 -14.43
CA ASN A 231 0.64 13.41 -15.21
C ASN A 231 -0.24 12.17 -15.46
N PRO A 232 -0.64 11.43 -14.40
CA PRO A 232 -1.39 10.19 -14.55
C PRO A 232 -2.84 10.45 -14.97
N ASP A 233 -3.52 9.45 -15.54
CA ASP A 233 -4.98 9.53 -15.78
C ASP A 233 -5.76 9.76 -14.49
N GLY A 234 -5.31 9.16 -13.39
CA GLY A 234 -5.91 9.34 -12.08
C GLY A 234 -4.96 9.07 -10.93
N ILE A 235 -5.33 9.53 -9.74
CA ILE A 235 -4.61 9.22 -8.51
C ILE A 235 -5.51 8.35 -7.64
N VAL A 236 -5.02 7.16 -7.25
CA VAL A 236 -5.75 6.22 -6.39
C VAL A 236 -5.25 6.37 -4.96
N LEU A 237 -6.13 6.74 -4.03
CA LEU A 237 -5.83 6.95 -2.63
C LEU A 237 -6.21 5.69 -1.83
N GLY A 238 -5.25 5.05 -1.20
CA GLY A 238 -5.40 3.85 -0.37
C GLY A 238 -4.86 4.05 1.05
N GLY A 239 -4.98 3.00 1.85
CA GLY A 239 -4.58 3.01 3.26
C GLY A 239 -5.77 3.20 4.21
N GLY A 240 -5.56 2.86 5.48
CA GLY A 240 -6.65 2.72 6.43
C GLY A 240 -7.52 3.96 6.62
N ILE A 241 -6.92 5.16 6.66
CA ILE A 241 -7.69 6.40 6.84
C ILE A 241 -8.42 6.84 5.57
N MET A 242 -7.98 6.41 4.39
CA MET A 242 -8.63 6.74 3.13
C MET A 242 -10.00 6.05 2.97
N ALA A 243 -10.33 5.06 3.78
CA ALA A 243 -11.68 4.51 3.87
C ALA A 243 -12.75 5.55 4.29
N GLN A 244 -12.33 6.71 4.81
CA GLN A 244 -13.22 7.84 5.15
C GLN A 244 -13.47 8.77 3.95
N GLU A 245 -13.66 8.19 2.79
CA GLU A 245 -13.83 8.88 1.51
C GLU A 245 -14.82 10.04 1.54
N ALA A 246 -16.00 9.83 2.13
CA ALA A 246 -17.06 10.87 2.19
C ALA A 246 -16.61 12.17 2.88
N ILE A 247 -15.66 12.07 3.83
CA ILE A 247 -15.11 13.21 4.56
C ILE A 247 -13.89 13.78 3.83
N LEU A 248 -13.03 12.91 3.27
CA LEU A 248 -11.76 13.29 2.69
C LEU A 248 -11.87 13.80 1.25
N ARG A 249 -12.71 13.17 0.42
CA ARG A 249 -12.84 13.51 -1.00
C ARG A 249 -13.07 15.01 -1.24
N PRO A 250 -14.11 15.65 -0.68
CA PRO A 250 -14.38 17.07 -0.98
C PRO A 250 -13.23 17.99 -0.55
N ARG A 251 -12.54 17.67 0.55
CA ARG A 251 -11.41 18.43 1.05
C ARG A 251 -10.18 18.30 0.15
N LEU A 252 -9.87 17.10 -0.27
CA LEU A 252 -8.71 16.82 -1.12
C LEU A 252 -8.91 17.35 -2.54
N GLU A 253 -10.10 17.17 -3.11
CA GLU A 253 -10.42 17.70 -4.45
C GLU A 253 -10.37 19.24 -4.47
N GLN A 254 -10.95 19.90 -3.46
CA GLN A 254 -10.86 21.34 -3.31
C GLN A 254 -9.42 21.82 -3.14
N ALA A 255 -8.66 21.15 -2.26
CA ALA A 255 -7.27 21.50 -2.00
C ALA A 255 -6.36 21.31 -3.24
N LEU A 256 -6.56 20.22 -3.99
CA LEU A 256 -5.82 19.94 -5.21
C LEU A 256 -6.17 20.94 -6.32
N ALA A 257 -7.46 21.25 -6.50
CA ALA A 257 -7.92 22.23 -7.49
C ALA A 257 -7.41 23.66 -7.22
N ALA A 258 -7.13 24.00 -5.97
CA ALA A 258 -6.53 25.28 -5.60
C ALA A 258 -5.02 25.38 -5.97
N ARG A 259 -4.37 24.25 -6.26
CA ARG A 259 -2.92 24.18 -6.54
C ARG A 259 -2.57 24.09 -8.02
N LEU A 260 -3.47 23.57 -8.82
CA LEU A 260 -3.21 23.26 -10.22
C LEU A 260 -4.23 23.92 -11.16
N PRO A 261 -3.79 24.41 -12.31
CA PRO A 261 -4.70 24.74 -13.40
C PRO A 261 -5.54 23.51 -13.78
N LYS A 262 -6.80 23.73 -14.15
CA LYS A 262 -7.76 22.65 -14.49
C LYS A 262 -7.20 21.62 -15.47
N MET A 263 -6.42 22.06 -16.45
CA MET A 263 -5.81 21.21 -17.49
C MET A 263 -4.71 20.29 -16.97
N MET A 264 -4.17 20.55 -15.76
CA MET A 264 -3.13 19.73 -15.11
C MET A 264 -3.70 18.77 -14.05
N LEU A 265 -4.98 18.89 -13.75
CA LEU A 265 -5.65 17.93 -12.87
C LEU A 265 -5.75 16.58 -13.58
N PRO A 266 -5.54 15.45 -12.86
CA PRO A 266 -5.73 14.13 -13.43
C PRO A 266 -7.11 14.01 -14.10
N PRO A 267 -7.22 13.58 -15.35
CA PRO A 267 -8.50 13.56 -16.09
C PRO A 267 -9.59 12.73 -15.41
N LYS A 268 -9.19 11.65 -14.72
CA LYS A 268 -10.10 10.78 -13.94
C LYS A 268 -10.14 11.14 -12.46
N GLY A 269 -9.46 12.23 -12.05
CA GLY A 269 -9.51 12.79 -10.70
C GLY A 269 -8.87 11.92 -9.63
N LEU A 270 -9.39 12.06 -8.40
CA LEU A 270 -9.03 11.24 -7.25
C LEU A 270 -10.00 10.05 -7.14
N ALA A 271 -9.45 8.85 -7.11
CA ALA A 271 -10.20 7.62 -6.79
C ALA A 271 -9.76 7.09 -5.43
N PHE A 272 -10.65 6.36 -4.75
CA PHE A 272 -10.35 5.73 -3.47
C PHE A 272 -10.31 4.21 -3.64
N ALA A 273 -9.31 3.58 -3.01
CA ALA A 273 -9.03 2.16 -3.16
C ALA A 273 -10.25 1.28 -2.84
N GLN A 274 -10.58 0.38 -3.75
CA GLN A 274 -11.72 -0.52 -3.65
C GLN A 274 -11.34 -1.90 -3.11
N ARG A 275 -10.14 -2.38 -3.41
CA ARG A 275 -9.65 -3.71 -3.00
C ARG A 275 -9.02 -3.69 -1.61
N GLN A 276 -8.65 -2.51 -1.12
CA GLN A 276 -8.18 -2.31 0.26
C GLN A 276 -7.15 -3.36 0.71
N ASN A 277 -7.47 -4.16 1.73
CA ASN A 277 -6.60 -5.18 2.28
C ASN A 277 -6.31 -6.36 1.34
N ASP A 278 -7.06 -6.52 0.27
CA ASP A 278 -6.88 -7.59 -0.72
C ASP A 278 -5.97 -7.13 -1.89
N ALA A 279 -5.75 -5.81 -2.03
CA ALA A 279 -5.06 -5.22 -3.17
C ALA A 279 -3.64 -5.76 -3.37
N GLY A 280 -2.84 -5.87 -2.30
CA GLY A 280 -1.48 -6.41 -2.36
C GLY A 280 -1.42 -7.84 -2.91
N MET A 281 -2.27 -8.72 -2.40
CA MET A 281 -2.36 -10.11 -2.89
C MET A 281 -2.82 -10.20 -4.35
N LEU A 282 -3.75 -9.33 -4.77
CA LEU A 282 -4.23 -9.28 -6.16
C LEU A 282 -3.15 -8.77 -7.12
N GLY A 283 -2.37 -7.77 -6.71
CA GLY A 283 -1.22 -7.29 -7.50
C GLY A 283 -0.13 -8.35 -7.64
N ALA A 284 0.19 -9.06 -6.57
CA ALA A 284 1.11 -10.18 -6.60
C ALA A 284 0.63 -11.29 -7.55
N LEU A 285 -0.66 -11.61 -7.54
CA LEU A 285 -1.26 -12.54 -8.49
C LEU A 285 -1.13 -12.04 -9.94
N TYR A 286 -1.44 -10.77 -10.18
CA TYR A 286 -1.31 -10.18 -11.52
C TYR A 286 0.10 -10.36 -12.08
N LEU A 287 1.12 -9.99 -11.30
CA LEU A 287 2.53 -10.14 -11.69
C LEU A 287 2.91 -11.60 -11.96
N LEU A 288 2.42 -12.53 -11.16
CA LEU A 288 2.69 -13.96 -11.33
C LEU A 288 2.10 -14.49 -12.65
N GLN A 289 0.96 -13.98 -13.07
CA GLN A 289 0.33 -14.33 -14.35
C GLN A 289 1.06 -13.76 -15.56
N GLN A 290 1.74 -12.61 -15.42
CA GLN A 290 2.52 -12.02 -16.52
C GLN A 290 3.84 -12.75 -16.80
N LYS A 291 4.31 -13.59 -15.88
CA LYS A 291 5.55 -14.40 -16.05
C LYS A 291 5.31 -15.74 -16.76
N LYS A 292 4.07 -16.08 -17.07
CA LYS A 292 3.72 -17.27 -17.88
C LYS A 292 3.74 -16.93 -19.37
#